data_8c44f675fa81d9c0020017fc21d0d12d
#
_entry.id   8c44f675fa81d9c0020017fc21d0d12d
#
_cell.length_a   1.000
_cell.length_b   1.000
_cell.length_c   1.000
_cell.angle_alpha   90.00
_cell.angle_beta   90.00
_cell.angle_gamma   90.00
#
_symmetry.space_group_name_H-M   'P 1'
#
loop_
_entity.id
_entity.type
_entity.pdbx_description
1 polymer ?
#
loop_
_entity_poly.entity_id
_entity_poly.type
_entity_poly.pdbx_seq_one_letter_code
_entity_poly.pdbx_strand_id
1 'polypeptide(L)'
;MSHSIYLDAELAPEGNENSYYTAKMRSWRDHLLKESDWTQSADSPLTDSKKQEWATYRQALRDFPTGWTPADTADFPDVPS
;
A
#
# COMPACT_ATOMS: atom_id res chain seq x y z
N MET A 1 -10.91 0.81 -9.46
CA MET A 1 -11.40 0.63 -8.08
C MET A 1 -10.23 0.53 -7.13
N SER A 2 -10.36 1.11 -5.96
CA SER A 2 -9.28 1.04 -4.99
C SER A 2 -9.21 -0.36 -4.36
N HIS A 3 -8.05 -0.67 -3.77
CA HIS A 3 -7.79 -1.95 -3.15
C HIS A 3 -7.97 -1.82 -1.64
N SER A 4 -9.14 -2.17 -1.14
CA SER A 4 -9.47 -2.04 0.28
C SER A 4 -9.01 -3.27 1.05
N ILE A 5 -8.23 -3.02 2.11
CA ILE A 5 -7.69 -4.07 2.98
C ILE A 5 -8.27 -3.89 4.38
N TYR A 6 -8.83 -4.96 4.94
CA TYR A 6 -9.30 -4.98 6.32
C TYR A 6 -8.11 -5.19 7.26
N LEU A 7 -8.03 -4.39 8.31
CA LEU A 7 -6.87 -4.35 9.20
C LEU A 7 -7.08 -5.09 10.53
N ASP A 8 -7.95 -6.10 10.55
CA ASP A 8 -8.16 -6.96 11.70
C ASP A 8 -8.58 -6.19 12.96
N ALA A 9 -9.65 -5.41 12.83
CA ALA A 9 -10.12 -4.54 13.91
C ALA A 9 -10.39 -5.28 15.22
N GLU A 10 -10.77 -6.56 15.14
CA GLU A 10 -11.04 -7.39 16.31
C GLU A 10 -9.80 -7.64 17.17
N LEU A 11 -8.61 -7.45 16.62
CA LEU A 11 -7.34 -7.62 17.33
C LEU A 11 -6.78 -6.31 17.84
N ALA A 12 -7.41 -5.18 17.52
CA ALA A 12 -6.91 -3.87 17.93
C ALA A 12 -7.04 -3.69 19.45
N PRO A 13 -5.95 -3.26 20.14
CA PRO A 13 -6.01 -3.04 21.57
C PRO A 13 -6.96 -1.90 21.90
N GLU A 14 -7.83 -2.11 22.89
CA GLU A 14 -8.75 -1.07 23.34
C GLU A 14 -7.96 0.13 23.84
N GLY A 15 -8.31 1.33 23.36
CA GLY A 15 -7.63 2.56 23.70
C GLY A 15 -6.40 2.88 22.87
N ASN A 16 -5.95 1.93 22.02
CA ASN A 16 -4.79 2.12 21.13
C ASN A 16 -5.08 1.68 19.69
N GLU A 17 -6.34 1.76 19.29
CA GLU A 17 -6.78 1.30 17.98
C GLU A 17 -6.05 2.02 16.84
N ASN A 18 -5.90 3.35 16.94
CA ASN A 18 -5.27 4.12 15.87
C ASN A 18 -3.81 3.71 15.64
N SER A 19 -3.06 3.47 16.71
CA SER A 19 -1.67 2.99 16.61
C SER A 19 -1.61 1.63 15.95
N TYR A 20 -2.54 0.74 16.33
CA TYR A 20 -2.63 -0.60 15.76
C TYR A 20 -2.92 -0.53 14.26
N TYR A 21 -3.94 0.26 13.86
CA TYR A 21 -4.31 0.39 12.46
C TYR A 21 -3.18 0.99 11.63
N THR A 22 -2.49 1.98 12.18
CA THR A 22 -1.35 2.60 11.49
C THR A 22 -0.24 1.61 11.25
N ALA A 23 0.09 0.78 12.25
CA ALA A 23 1.12 -0.24 12.12
C ALA A 23 0.72 -1.29 11.08
N LYS A 24 -0.54 -1.74 11.09
CA LYS A 24 -1.03 -2.72 10.11
C LYS A 24 -1.04 -2.14 8.70
N MET A 25 -1.48 -0.89 8.55
CA MET A 25 -1.48 -0.23 7.25
C MET A 25 -0.06 -0.14 6.70
N ARG A 26 0.92 0.28 7.53
CA ARG A 26 2.31 0.38 7.07
C ARG A 26 2.88 -0.97 6.69
N SER A 27 2.53 -2.01 7.43
CA SER A 27 2.96 -3.37 7.14
C SER A 27 2.44 -3.83 5.76
N TRP A 28 1.16 -3.59 5.48
CA TRP A 28 0.57 -3.91 4.19
C TRP A 28 1.18 -3.08 3.06
N ARG A 29 1.36 -1.77 3.28
CA ARG A 29 1.99 -0.90 2.30
C ARG A 29 3.39 -1.39 1.95
N ASP A 30 4.20 -1.72 2.96
CA ASP A 30 5.56 -2.20 2.75
C ASP A 30 5.57 -3.53 1.99
N HIS A 31 4.61 -4.40 2.29
CA HIS A 31 4.44 -5.66 1.57
C HIS A 31 4.14 -5.41 0.08
N LEU A 32 3.23 -4.47 -0.21
CA LEU A 32 2.87 -4.14 -1.59
C LEU A 32 4.06 -3.51 -2.34
N LEU A 33 4.86 -2.70 -1.65
CA LEU A 33 6.09 -2.15 -2.24
C LEU A 33 7.08 -3.26 -2.56
N LYS A 34 7.27 -4.19 -1.63
CA LYS A 34 8.19 -5.30 -1.83
C LYS A 34 7.75 -6.20 -2.99
N GLU A 35 6.46 -6.49 -3.07
CA GLU A 35 5.88 -7.32 -4.13
C GLU A 35 6.08 -6.70 -5.52
N SER A 36 6.19 -5.39 -5.60
CA SER A 36 6.33 -4.67 -6.87
C SER A 36 7.74 -4.18 -7.17
N ASP A 37 8.73 -4.50 -6.32
CA ASP A 37 10.12 -4.05 -6.53
C ASP A 37 10.67 -4.45 -7.89
N TRP A 38 10.34 -5.67 -8.37
CA TRP A 38 10.82 -6.18 -9.64
C TRP A 38 10.42 -5.30 -10.83
N THR A 39 9.33 -4.55 -10.71
CA THR A 39 8.83 -3.71 -11.81
C THR A 39 9.78 -2.57 -12.14
N GLN A 40 10.65 -2.18 -11.20
CA GLN A 40 11.59 -1.07 -11.36
C GLN A 40 13.01 -1.55 -11.63
N SER A 41 13.21 -2.85 -11.70
CA SER A 41 14.52 -3.44 -12.01
C SER A 41 14.90 -3.15 -13.47
N ALA A 42 16.20 -2.99 -13.73
CA ALA A 42 16.71 -2.81 -15.08
C ALA A 42 16.40 -4.03 -15.98
N ASP A 43 16.28 -5.21 -15.36
CA ASP A 43 16.01 -6.46 -16.07
C ASP A 43 14.51 -6.75 -16.21
N SER A 44 13.65 -5.85 -15.74
CA SER A 44 12.20 -6.05 -15.82
C SER A 44 11.76 -6.15 -17.29
N PRO A 45 10.90 -7.13 -17.63
CA PRO A 45 10.40 -7.29 -19.01
C PRO A 45 9.34 -6.26 -19.40
N LEU A 46 9.00 -5.34 -18.51
CA LEU A 46 7.95 -4.34 -18.74
C LEU A 46 8.42 -3.28 -19.74
N THR A 47 7.46 -2.77 -20.52
CA THR A 47 7.72 -1.60 -21.37
C THR A 47 7.98 -0.37 -20.48
N ASP A 48 8.59 0.68 -21.06
CA ASP A 48 8.82 1.92 -20.32
C ASP A 48 7.50 2.52 -19.82
N SER A 49 6.45 2.43 -20.63
CA SER A 49 5.12 2.91 -20.25
C SER A 49 4.59 2.16 -19.01
N LYS A 50 4.73 0.84 -18.99
CA LYS A 50 4.28 0.03 -17.85
C LYS A 50 5.14 0.29 -16.62
N LYS A 51 6.45 0.44 -16.79
CA LYS A 51 7.33 0.80 -15.67
C LYS A 51 6.91 2.14 -15.05
N GLN A 52 6.50 3.09 -15.87
CA GLN A 52 6.03 4.39 -15.38
C GLN A 52 4.72 4.25 -14.60
N GLU A 53 3.78 3.42 -15.08
CA GLU A 53 2.53 3.16 -14.36
C GLU A 53 2.82 2.57 -12.98
N TRP A 54 3.74 1.60 -12.90
CA TRP A 54 4.13 0.99 -11.63
C TRP A 54 4.85 1.98 -10.74
N ALA A 55 5.70 2.85 -11.31
CA ALA A 55 6.38 3.89 -10.53
C ALA A 55 5.38 4.85 -9.89
N THR A 56 4.33 5.23 -10.62
CA THR A 56 3.27 6.09 -10.11
C THR A 56 2.51 5.40 -8.97
N TYR A 57 2.18 4.14 -9.15
CA TYR A 57 1.51 3.33 -8.11
C TYR A 57 2.38 3.25 -6.85
N ARG A 58 3.67 2.96 -7.01
CA ARG A 58 4.60 2.83 -5.89
C ARG A 58 4.76 4.15 -5.15
N GLN A 59 4.79 5.27 -5.87
CA GLN A 59 4.85 6.59 -5.24
C GLN A 59 3.59 6.86 -4.44
N ALA A 60 2.43 6.50 -4.97
CA ALA A 60 1.17 6.64 -4.26
C ALA A 60 1.16 5.81 -2.96
N LEU A 61 1.78 4.62 -2.98
CA LEU A 61 1.93 3.81 -1.76
C LEU A 61 2.81 4.51 -0.72
N ARG A 62 3.93 5.11 -1.16
CA ARG A 62 4.82 5.84 -0.25
C ARG A 62 4.12 7.04 0.39
N ASP A 63 3.28 7.72 -0.40
CA ASP A 63 2.56 8.92 0.07
C ASP A 63 1.29 8.58 0.83
N PHE A 64 0.85 7.33 0.79
CA PHE A 64 -0.44 6.91 1.35
C PHE A 64 -0.62 7.34 2.82
N PRO A 65 0.37 7.13 3.70
CA PRO A 65 0.18 7.48 5.12
C PRO A 65 -0.11 8.96 5.36
N THR A 66 0.37 9.84 4.49
CA THR A 66 0.24 11.28 4.66
C THR A 66 -1.22 11.73 4.67
N GLY A 67 -2.04 11.13 3.82
CA GLY A 67 -3.45 11.52 3.70
C GLY A 67 -4.43 10.54 4.32
N TRP A 68 -3.93 9.50 4.99
CA TRP A 68 -4.79 8.44 5.53
C TRP A 68 -5.14 8.70 6.99
N THR A 69 -6.43 8.59 7.29
CA THR A 69 -6.92 8.67 8.67
C THR A 69 -7.04 7.25 9.22
N PRO A 70 -6.45 6.94 10.39
CA PRO A 70 -6.51 5.59 10.93
C PRO A 70 -7.95 5.06 11.03
N ALA A 71 -8.15 3.87 10.50
CA ALA A 71 -9.44 3.22 10.44
C ALA A 71 -9.22 1.70 10.30
N ASP A 72 -10.32 0.93 10.40
CA ASP A 72 -10.24 -0.52 10.31
C ASP A 72 -10.00 -1.04 8.89
N THR A 73 -10.01 -0.16 7.90
CA THR A 73 -9.66 -0.51 6.52
C THR A 73 -8.71 0.51 5.94
N ALA A 74 -7.86 0.08 5.02
CA ALA A 74 -6.99 0.95 4.24
C ALA A 74 -7.29 0.73 2.77
N ASP A 75 -7.62 1.81 2.07
CA ASP A 75 -8.05 1.79 0.68
C ASP A 75 -6.89 2.19 -0.21
N PHE A 76 -6.01 1.21 -0.50
CA PHE A 76 -4.80 1.44 -1.27
C PHE A 76 -5.10 1.73 -2.73
N PRO A 77 -4.16 2.41 -3.45
CA PRO A 77 -4.35 2.65 -4.88
C PRO A 77 -4.47 1.36 -5.68
N ASP A 78 -5.11 1.45 -6.84
CA ASP A 78 -5.26 0.29 -7.73
C ASP A 78 -3.91 -0.12 -8.31
N VAL A 79 -3.70 -1.44 -8.40
CA VAL A 79 -2.51 -2.00 -9.02
C VAL A 79 -2.59 -1.79 -10.53
N PRO A 80 -1.51 -1.37 -11.20
CA PRO A 80 -1.51 -1.29 -12.66
C PRO A 80 -1.80 -2.64 -13.30
N SER A 81 -2.54 -2.63 -14.37
CA SER A 81 -2.93 -3.87 -15.08
C SER A 81 -2.04 -4.20 -16.25
#